data_0b13bcee2c4db3124e84e8784a71eaca
#
_entry.id   0b13bcee2c4db3124e84e8784a71eaca
#
_cell.length_a   1.000
_cell.length_b   1.000
_cell.length_c   1.000
_cell.angle_alpha   90.00
_cell.angle_beta   90.00
_cell.angle_gamma   90.00
#
_symmetry.space_group_name_H-M   'P 1'
#
loop_
_entity.id
_entity.type
_entity.pdbx_description
1 polymer ?
#
loop_
_entity_poly.entity_id
_entity_poly.type
_entity_poly.pdbx_seq_one_letter_code
_entity_poly.pdbx_strand_id
1 'polypeptide(L)'
;TELGAQMARLRTRFPFEFVITVGDNIYGGDRPQDMRRKFELPYKALLDDGVKFYASLGNHDDRAQARYALFNMDGRTYYTFQAPAGDARFFALETDYLKAPQVAWLEKELASSNERWKIPYFHHPLYSSGKRHGSDTSVRADVHPLFRRHGVRVVFSGHDHIYQRVTL
;
A
#
# COMPACT_ATOMS: atom_id res chain seq x y z
N THR A 1 -9.72 -4.30 17.27
CA THR A 1 -9.73 -2.82 17.32
C THR A 1 -11.03 -2.27 16.76
N GLU A 2 -11.36 -1.03 17.11
CA GLU A 2 -12.54 -0.35 16.58
C GLU A 2 -12.50 -0.26 15.06
N LEU A 3 -11.36 0.08 14.46
CA LEU A 3 -11.19 0.14 13.02
C LEU A 3 -11.52 -1.19 12.34
N GLY A 4 -10.96 -2.31 12.80
CA GLY A 4 -11.25 -3.63 12.22
C GLY A 4 -12.73 -4.00 12.31
N ALA A 5 -13.39 -3.66 13.43
CA ALA A 5 -14.81 -3.86 13.58
C ALA A 5 -15.66 -2.97 12.66
N GLN A 6 -15.23 -1.71 12.43
CA GLN A 6 -15.88 -0.82 11.47
C GLN A 6 -15.74 -1.32 10.04
N MET A 7 -14.55 -1.77 9.65
CA MET A 7 -14.30 -2.36 8.33
C MET A 7 -15.18 -3.60 8.10
N ALA A 8 -15.29 -4.49 9.08
CA ALA A 8 -16.15 -5.66 8.99
C ALA A 8 -17.64 -5.29 8.82
N ARG A 9 -18.12 -4.28 9.58
CA ARG A 9 -19.47 -3.72 9.39
C ARG A 9 -19.66 -3.08 8.02
N LEU A 10 -18.66 -2.33 7.54
CA LEU A 10 -18.75 -1.69 6.23
C LEU A 10 -18.85 -2.71 5.11
N ARG A 11 -18.14 -3.85 5.23
CA ARG A 11 -18.15 -4.92 4.23
C ARG A 11 -19.51 -5.54 3.99
N THR A 12 -20.42 -5.51 4.99
CA THR A 12 -21.80 -5.99 4.79
C THR A 12 -22.61 -5.12 3.83
N ARG A 13 -22.23 -3.85 3.66
CA ARG A 13 -22.90 -2.89 2.75
C ARG A 13 -22.12 -2.68 1.45
N PHE A 14 -20.81 -2.75 1.51
CA PHE A 14 -19.89 -2.58 0.39
C PHE A 14 -18.91 -3.76 0.38
N PRO A 15 -19.29 -4.90 -0.20
CA PRO A 15 -18.45 -6.08 -0.25
C PRO A 15 -17.11 -5.76 -0.93
N PHE A 16 -16.02 -5.98 -0.23
CA PHE A 16 -14.69 -5.90 -0.78
C PHE A 16 -13.94 -7.20 -0.50
N GLU A 17 -13.05 -7.58 -1.40
CA GLU A 17 -12.32 -8.84 -1.36
C GLU A 17 -10.90 -8.68 -0.85
N PHE A 18 -10.38 -7.44 -0.85
CA PHE A 18 -9.05 -7.15 -0.37
C PHE A 18 -8.93 -5.75 0.24
N VAL A 19 -7.85 -5.55 0.97
CA VAL A 19 -7.40 -4.29 1.57
C VAL A 19 -5.97 -4.02 1.10
N ILE A 20 -5.64 -2.78 0.78
CA ILE A 20 -4.25 -2.33 0.65
C ILE A 20 -3.84 -1.61 1.93
N THR A 21 -2.59 -1.78 2.36
CA THR A 21 -2.00 -0.99 3.44
C THR A 21 -0.83 -0.15 2.90
N VAL A 22 -0.73 1.07 3.39
CA VAL A 22 0.20 2.07 2.87
C VAL A 22 1.43 2.24 3.77
N GLY A 23 1.91 1.15 4.35
CA GLY A 23 3.08 1.13 5.23
C GLY A 23 2.78 1.43 6.69
N ASP A 24 3.82 1.32 7.52
CA ASP A 24 3.74 1.38 8.98
C ASP A 24 2.72 0.37 9.54
N ASN A 25 2.81 -0.85 9.03
CA ASN A 25 1.85 -1.91 9.33
C ASN A 25 1.96 -2.38 10.79
N ILE A 26 3.20 -2.45 11.31
CA ILE A 26 3.48 -2.96 12.65
C ILE A 26 4.49 -2.07 13.38
N TYR A 27 4.05 -1.29 14.33
CA TYR A 27 4.94 -0.51 15.20
C TYR A 27 5.59 -1.36 16.30
N GLY A 28 6.89 -1.19 16.51
CA GLY A 28 7.61 -1.70 17.69
C GLY A 28 7.80 -3.22 17.72
N GLY A 29 8.07 -3.84 16.58
CA GLY A 29 8.47 -5.25 16.45
C GLY A 29 7.47 -6.11 15.67
N ASP A 30 8.02 -7.13 15.01
CA ASP A 30 7.37 -8.01 14.03
C ASP A 30 7.44 -9.51 14.43
N ARG A 31 7.74 -9.80 15.70
CA ARG A 31 7.71 -11.19 16.20
C ARG A 31 6.31 -11.78 16.02
N PRO A 32 6.14 -13.10 15.93
CA PRO A 32 4.85 -13.75 15.71
C PRO A 32 3.74 -13.25 16.66
N GLN A 33 4.07 -13.03 17.94
CA GLN A 33 3.10 -12.48 18.90
C GLN A 33 2.71 -11.04 18.62
N ASP A 34 3.62 -10.24 18.05
CA ASP A 34 3.36 -8.85 17.68
C ASP A 34 2.45 -8.80 16.46
N MET A 35 2.72 -9.63 15.43
CA MET A 35 1.87 -9.80 14.25
C MET A 35 0.47 -10.23 14.65
N ARG A 36 0.37 -11.24 15.51
CA ARG A 36 -0.93 -11.70 16.01
C ARG A 36 -1.70 -10.59 16.73
N ARG A 37 -1.05 -9.91 17.68
CA ARG A 37 -1.70 -8.90 18.52
C ARG A 37 -2.10 -7.63 17.75
N LYS A 38 -1.23 -7.19 16.83
CA LYS A 38 -1.35 -5.89 16.17
C LYS A 38 -2.04 -5.95 14.81
N PHE A 39 -2.07 -7.14 14.18
CA PHE A 39 -2.68 -7.36 12.88
C PHE A 39 -3.76 -8.44 12.90
N GLU A 40 -3.43 -9.71 13.22
CA GLU A 40 -4.39 -10.81 13.07
C GLU A 40 -5.64 -10.64 13.94
N LEU A 41 -5.47 -10.37 15.24
CA LEU A 41 -6.61 -10.17 16.15
C LEU A 41 -7.45 -8.94 15.80
N PRO A 42 -6.87 -7.76 15.51
CA PRO A 42 -7.62 -6.60 15.06
C PRO A 42 -8.47 -6.82 13.82
N TYR A 43 -7.97 -7.57 12.85
CA TYR A 43 -8.63 -7.80 11.55
C TYR A 43 -9.21 -9.22 11.40
N LYS A 44 -9.31 -9.96 12.52
CA LYS A 44 -9.74 -11.37 12.51
C LYS A 44 -11.01 -11.63 11.70
N ALA A 45 -12.03 -10.80 11.87
CA ALA A 45 -13.30 -10.97 11.14
C ALA A 45 -13.13 -10.88 9.62
N LEU A 46 -12.24 -10.00 9.14
CA LEU A 46 -11.95 -9.88 7.71
C LEU A 46 -11.12 -11.07 7.22
N LEU A 47 -10.12 -11.48 8.00
CA LEU A 47 -9.25 -12.61 7.66
C LEU A 47 -10.03 -13.94 7.62
N ASP A 48 -10.91 -14.17 8.58
CA ASP A 48 -11.79 -15.34 8.62
C ASP A 48 -12.73 -15.39 7.41
N ASP A 49 -13.16 -14.23 6.92
CA ASP A 49 -14.00 -14.08 5.71
C ASP A 49 -13.18 -14.14 4.40
N GLY A 50 -11.87 -14.43 4.48
CA GLY A 50 -10.99 -14.57 3.32
C GLY A 50 -10.55 -13.27 2.65
N VAL A 51 -10.75 -12.10 3.29
CA VAL A 51 -10.27 -10.81 2.79
C VAL A 51 -8.74 -10.80 2.79
N LYS A 52 -8.14 -10.53 1.64
CA LYS A 52 -6.69 -10.45 1.47
C LYS A 52 -6.17 -9.07 1.84
N PHE A 53 -4.98 -9.02 2.42
CA PHE A 53 -4.27 -7.77 2.67
C PHE A 53 -3.03 -7.71 1.78
N TYR A 54 -2.92 -6.68 0.96
CA TYR A 54 -1.75 -6.42 0.11
C TYR A 54 -1.00 -5.23 0.70
N ALA A 55 0.15 -5.50 1.33
CA ALA A 55 0.87 -4.47 2.06
C ALA A 55 1.92 -3.76 1.20
N SER A 56 2.19 -2.48 1.49
CA SER A 56 3.47 -1.85 1.26
C SER A 56 4.18 -1.67 2.60
N LEU A 57 5.49 -1.41 2.58
CA LEU A 57 6.27 -1.15 3.79
C LEU A 57 6.45 0.35 4.03
N GLY A 58 6.50 0.73 5.31
CA GLY A 58 6.83 2.07 5.76
C GLY A 58 8.08 2.07 6.64
N ASN A 59 8.50 3.24 7.07
CA ASN A 59 9.76 3.42 7.80
C ASN A 59 9.78 2.80 9.21
N HIS A 60 8.63 2.39 9.74
CA HIS A 60 8.54 1.62 11.00
C HIS A 60 8.45 0.11 10.79
N ASP A 61 8.38 -0.36 9.55
CA ASP A 61 8.28 -1.78 9.23
C ASP A 61 9.66 -2.40 8.99
N ASP A 62 9.86 -3.63 9.49
CA ASP A 62 11.01 -4.44 9.10
C ASP A 62 10.76 -5.05 7.71
N ARG A 63 11.78 -5.03 6.83
CA ARG A 63 11.70 -5.62 5.49
C ARG A 63 11.41 -7.12 5.50
N ALA A 64 11.71 -7.81 6.61
CA ALA A 64 11.34 -9.22 6.79
C ALA A 64 9.82 -9.43 6.74
N GLN A 65 9.01 -8.41 7.03
CA GLN A 65 7.56 -8.46 6.91
C GLN A 65 7.08 -8.78 5.48
N ALA A 66 7.91 -8.54 4.46
CA ALA A 66 7.59 -8.95 3.09
C ALA A 66 7.39 -10.47 2.96
N ARG A 67 7.89 -11.29 3.90
CA ARG A 67 7.69 -12.74 3.96
C ARG A 67 6.50 -13.15 4.81
N TYR A 68 5.83 -12.22 5.46
CA TYR A 68 4.65 -12.53 6.25
C TYR A 68 3.46 -12.87 5.34
N ALA A 69 3.00 -14.11 5.40
CA ALA A 69 2.05 -14.65 4.42
C ALA A 69 0.77 -13.83 4.27
N LEU A 70 0.25 -13.27 5.36
CA LEU A 70 -1.01 -12.49 5.32
C LEU A 70 -0.86 -11.09 4.69
N PHE A 71 0.36 -10.63 4.40
CA PHE A 71 0.61 -9.38 3.67
C PHE A 71 0.66 -9.55 2.16
N ASN A 72 0.62 -10.80 1.66
CA ASN A 72 0.59 -11.14 0.24
C ASN A 72 1.68 -10.44 -0.61
N MET A 73 2.85 -10.25 -0.02
CA MET A 73 4.02 -9.64 -0.68
C MET A 73 4.95 -10.68 -1.35
N ASP A 74 4.83 -11.96 -0.99
CA ASP A 74 5.64 -13.07 -1.51
C ASP A 74 7.16 -12.84 -1.41
N GLY A 75 7.61 -12.20 -0.34
CA GLY A 75 9.01 -11.87 -0.09
C GLY A 75 9.53 -10.68 -0.90
N ARG A 76 8.69 -10.00 -1.67
CA ARG A 76 9.04 -8.83 -2.49
C ARG A 76 8.62 -7.54 -1.78
N THR A 77 9.48 -6.54 -1.74
CA THR A 77 9.18 -5.25 -1.12
C THR A 77 8.49 -4.28 -2.07
N TYR A 78 8.51 -4.58 -3.38
CA TYR A 78 7.71 -3.92 -4.41
C TYR A 78 7.18 -4.95 -5.41
N TYR A 79 5.94 -4.81 -5.82
CA TYR A 79 5.25 -5.81 -6.64
C TYR A 79 3.98 -5.22 -7.27
N THR A 80 3.35 -5.99 -8.18
CA THR A 80 2.02 -5.68 -8.69
C THR A 80 1.06 -6.83 -8.45
N PHE A 81 -0.22 -6.50 -8.37
CA PHE A 81 -1.32 -7.47 -8.48
C PHE A 81 -2.50 -6.85 -9.22
N GLN A 82 -3.33 -7.71 -9.81
CA GLN A 82 -4.52 -7.31 -10.52
C GLN A 82 -5.74 -7.45 -9.60
N ALA A 83 -6.66 -6.50 -9.65
CA ALA A 83 -7.93 -6.63 -8.96
C ALA A 83 -8.74 -7.83 -9.51
N PRO A 84 -9.56 -8.51 -8.70
CA PRO A 84 -10.35 -9.66 -9.16
C PRO A 84 -11.22 -9.36 -10.38
N ALA A 85 -11.77 -8.16 -10.49
CA ALA A 85 -12.56 -7.71 -11.63
C ALA A 85 -11.74 -7.48 -12.91
N GLY A 86 -10.40 -7.44 -12.82
CA GLY A 86 -9.50 -7.33 -13.97
C GLY A 86 -9.35 -5.94 -14.58
N ASP A 87 -10.03 -4.93 -14.06
CA ASP A 87 -10.03 -3.56 -14.61
C ASP A 87 -9.02 -2.61 -13.93
N ALA A 88 -8.41 -3.06 -12.85
CA ALA A 88 -7.44 -2.31 -12.07
C ALA A 88 -6.19 -3.13 -11.76
N ARG A 89 -5.02 -2.50 -11.91
CA ARG A 89 -3.73 -3.02 -11.49
C ARG A 89 -3.14 -2.14 -10.40
N PHE A 90 -2.72 -2.78 -9.33
CA PHE A 90 -2.11 -2.14 -8.17
C PHE A 90 -0.59 -2.29 -8.21
N PHE A 91 0.13 -1.25 -7.80
CA PHE A 91 1.59 -1.19 -7.80
C PHE A 91 2.06 -0.80 -6.40
N ALA A 92 2.47 -1.78 -5.62
CA ALA A 92 3.09 -1.56 -4.32
C ALA A 92 4.54 -1.10 -4.51
N LEU A 93 4.92 -0.01 -3.85
CA LEU A 93 6.30 0.50 -3.87
C LEU A 93 6.87 0.54 -2.45
N GLU A 94 8.19 0.34 -2.36
CA GLU A 94 8.97 0.57 -1.15
C GLU A 94 9.69 1.91 -1.26
N THR A 95 9.15 2.92 -0.58
CA THR A 95 9.64 4.30 -0.71
C THR A 95 10.76 4.67 0.26
N ASP A 96 11.00 3.89 1.33
CA ASP A 96 12.20 4.04 2.18
C ASP A 96 13.49 3.71 1.43
N TYR A 97 13.41 2.80 0.47
CA TYR A 97 14.56 2.33 -0.32
C TYR A 97 14.26 2.41 -1.81
N LEU A 98 13.65 3.52 -2.24
CA LEU A 98 13.44 3.76 -3.67
C LEU A 98 14.79 3.93 -4.37
N LYS A 99 15.12 3.02 -5.27
CA LYS A 99 16.38 2.99 -6.03
C LYS A 99 16.10 2.82 -7.52
N ALA A 100 17.08 3.16 -8.34
CA ALA A 100 16.96 3.08 -9.78
C ALA A 100 16.40 1.75 -10.33
N PRO A 101 16.76 0.56 -9.80
CA PRO A 101 16.15 -0.70 -10.25
C PRO A 101 14.64 -0.77 -10.02
N GLN A 102 14.13 -0.24 -8.90
CA GLN A 102 12.70 -0.21 -8.63
C GLN A 102 11.97 0.78 -9.55
N VAL A 103 12.57 1.93 -9.81
CA VAL A 103 12.03 2.94 -10.73
C VAL A 103 11.95 2.39 -12.16
N ALA A 104 12.99 1.72 -12.62
CA ALA A 104 13.01 1.06 -13.94
C ALA A 104 11.96 -0.07 -14.04
N TRP A 105 11.84 -0.87 -12.97
CA TRP A 105 10.80 -1.90 -12.87
C TRP A 105 9.40 -1.28 -12.94
N LEU A 106 9.15 -0.21 -12.18
CA LEU A 106 7.88 0.49 -12.16
C LEU A 106 7.51 1.03 -13.55
N GLU A 107 8.45 1.66 -14.25
CA GLU A 107 8.22 2.16 -15.61
C GLU A 107 7.83 1.02 -16.56
N LYS A 108 8.56 -0.10 -16.52
CA LYS A 108 8.24 -1.28 -17.32
C LYS A 108 6.85 -1.84 -17.03
N GLU A 109 6.50 -1.98 -15.75
CA GLU A 109 5.19 -2.51 -15.33
C GLU A 109 4.04 -1.57 -15.70
N LEU A 110 4.23 -0.25 -15.54
CA LEU A 110 3.23 0.74 -15.95
C LEU A 110 3.04 0.77 -17.48
N ALA A 111 4.11 0.63 -18.24
CA ALA A 111 4.07 0.61 -19.69
C ALA A 111 3.37 -0.65 -20.24
N SER A 112 3.54 -1.79 -19.58
CA SER A 112 2.92 -3.06 -19.97
C SER A 112 1.48 -3.22 -19.50
N SER A 113 1.01 -2.38 -18.58
CA SER A 113 -0.34 -2.43 -18.02
C SER A 113 -1.35 -1.87 -19.01
N ASN A 114 -2.38 -2.65 -19.33
CA ASN A 114 -3.50 -2.25 -20.17
C ASN A 114 -4.79 -2.01 -19.37
N GLU A 115 -4.74 -2.17 -18.06
CA GLU A 115 -5.87 -1.97 -17.18
C GLU A 115 -6.31 -0.50 -17.17
N ARG A 116 -7.62 -0.29 -17.07
CA ARG A 116 -8.22 1.05 -17.03
C ARG A 116 -7.70 1.88 -15.85
N TRP A 117 -7.46 1.23 -14.72
CA TRP A 117 -6.99 1.84 -13.51
C TRP A 117 -5.61 1.31 -13.15
N LYS A 118 -4.63 2.20 -13.13
CA LYS A 118 -3.28 1.96 -12.61
C LYS A 118 -3.19 2.67 -11.28
N ILE A 119 -3.04 1.92 -10.19
CA ILE A 119 -3.16 2.43 -8.81
C ILE A 119 -1.89 2.13 -8.03
N PRO A 120 -0.89 3.02 -8.04
CA PRO A 120 0.23 2.95 -7.13
C PRO A 120 -0.18 3.20 -5.68
N TYR A 121 0.45 2.47 -4.75
CA TYR A 121 0.31 2.71 -3.32
C TYR A 121 1.64 2.46 -2.61
N PHE A 122 1.94 3.31 -1.63
CA PHE A 122 3.22 3.31 -0.94
C PHE A 122 3.16 4.19 0.30
N HIS A 123 4.27 4.28 1.05
CA HIS A 123 4.28 4.95 2.34
C HIS A 123 4.44 6.47 2.24
N HIS A 124 5.54 6.97 1.68
CA HIS A 124 5.87 8.40 1.71
C HIS A 124 5.03 9.21 0.71
N PRO A 125 4.28 10.23 1.17
CA PRO A 125 3.37 10.97 0.29
C PRO A 125 4.10 11.89 -0.68
N LEU A 126 3.67 11.90 -1.95
CA LEU A 126 4.19 12.83 -2.93
C LEU A 126 3.76 14.28 -2.63
N TYR A 127 2.58 14.43 -2.07
CA TYR A 127 1.97 15.69 -1.69
C TYR A 127 1.28 15.52 -0.35
N SER A 128 1.66 16.34 0.61
CA SER A 128 1.06 16.37 1.95
C SER A 128 1.11 17.79 2.51
N SER A 129 0.04 18.20 3.17
CA SER A 129 -0.01 19.41 4.00
C SER A 129 0.32 19.11 5.47
N GLY A 130 0.69 17.87 5.79
CA GLY A 130 1.09 17.46 7.13
C GLY A 130 2.26 18.28 7.66
N LYS A 131 2.15 18.75 8.90
CA LYS A 131 3.17 19.60 9.51
C LYS A 131 4.39 18.82 10.02
N ARG A 132 4.24 17.50 10.21
CA ARG A 132 5.27 16.67 10.82
C ARG A 132 6.28 16.15 9.81
N HIS A 133 5.81 15.63 8.69
CA HIS A 133 6.63 15.00 7.66
C HIS A 133 6.52 15.74 6.33
N GLY A 134 5.30 16.05 5.88
CA GLY A 134 5.06 16.77 4.65
C GLY A 134 5.28 15.92 3.39
N SER A 135 5.46 16.59 2.26
CA SER A 135 5.68 15.94 0.97
C SER A 135 7.08 15.37 0.85
N ASP A 136 7.21 14.12 0.38
CA ASP A 136 8.50 13.58 -0.03
C ASP A 136 8.83 14.03 -1.46
N THR A 137 9.69 15.03 -1.56
CA THR A 137 10.06 15.63 -2.85
C THR A 137 11.00 14.76 -3.66
N SER A 138 11.79 13.88 -3.02
CA SER A 138 12.69 12.95 -3.72
C SER A 138 11.91 11.81 -4.37
N VAL A 139 11.03 11.14 -3.62
CA VAL A 139 10.13 10.13 -4.18
C VAL A 139 9.27 10.73 -5.28
N ARG A 140 8.75 11.95 -5.06
CA ARG A 140 7.97 12.66 -6.08
C ARG A 140 8.75 12.89 -7.37
N ALA A 141 10.00 13.32 -7.28
CA ALA A 141 10.85 13.56 -8.45
C ALA A 141 11.04 12.30 -9.29
N ASP A 142 11.17 11.13 -8.64
CA ASP A 142 11.42 9.87 -9.31
C ASP A 142 10.15 9.27 -9.95
N VAL A 143 9.00 9.30 -9.25
CA VAL A 143 7.82 8.54 -9.71
C VAL A 143 6.73 9.37 -10.35
N HIS A 144 6.57 10.65 -10.00
CA HIS A 144 5.49 11.48 -10.55
C HIS A 144 5.56 11.66 -12.07
N PRO A 145 6.75 11.85 -12.70
CA PRO A 145 6.86 11.90 -14.16
C PRO A 145 6.37 10.60 -14.83
N LEU A 146 6.66 9.44 -14.21
CA LEU A 146 6.19 8.13 -14.71
C LEU A 146 4.67 8.03 -14.60
N PHE A 147 4.09 8.43 -13.47
CA PHE A 147 2.65 8.40 -13.27
C PHE A 147 1.91 9.24 -14.31
N ARG A 148 2.41 10.45 -14.60
CA ARG A 148 1.83 11.30 -15.64
C ARG A 148 1.95 10.68 -17.03
N ARG A 149 3.11 10.14 -17.39
CA ARG A 149 3.38 9.51 -18.70
C ARG A 149 2.46 8.33 -18.95
N HIS A 150 2.20 7.51 -17.93
CA HIS A 150 1.43 6.27 -18.06
C HIS A 150 -0.03 6.38 -17.63
N GLY A 151 -0.55 7.60 -17.43
CA GLY A 151 -1.95 7.85 -17.16
C GLY A 151 -2.45 7.35 -15.80
N VAL A 152 -1.58 7.33 -14.79
CA VAL A 152 -1.98 7.08 -13.39
C VAL A 152 -2.86 8.24 -12.91
N ARG A 153 -4.03 7.90 -12.36
CA ARG A 153 -5.04 8.88 -11.93
C ARG A 153 -5.26 8.90 -10.43
N VAL A 154 -4.90 7.82 -9.75
CA VAL A 154 -5.10 7.65 -8.30
C VAL A 154 -3.85 7.07 -7.69
N VAL A 155 -3.41 7.64 -6.57
CA VAL A 155 -2.28 7.18 -5.76
C VAL A 155 -2.71 7.18 -4.30
N PHE A 156 -2.35 6.14 -3.54
CA PHE A 156 -2.55 6.10 -2.10
C PHE A 156 -1.21 6.14 -1.38
N SER A 157 -1.14 6.93 -0.32
CA SER A 157 0.05 7.03 0.54
C SER A 157 -0.32 7.21 2.01
N GLY A 158 0.65 6.99 2.89
CA GLY A 158 0.53 7.09 4.33
C GLY A 158 1.48 8.13 4.93
N HIS A 159 2.22 7.74 5.97
CA HIS A 159 3.28 8.46 6.69
C HIS A 159 2.78 9.65 7.52
N ASP A 160 2.10 10.61 6.96
CA ASP A 160 1.39 11.62 7.72
C ASP A 160 0.06 11.05 8.23
N HIS A 161 -0.16 11.11 9.55
CA HIS A 161 -1.36 10.57 10.20
C HIS A 161 -2.55 11.52 10.03
N ILE A 162 -2.86 11.85 8.78
CA ILE A 162 -3.96 12.72 8.38
C ILE A 162 -4.77 12.10 7.24
N TYR A 163 -6.03 12.45 7.15
CA TYR A 163 -6.79 12.22 5.94
C TYR A 163 -6.71 13.46 5.06
N GLN A 164 -6.17 13.30 3.87
CA GLN A 164 -6.07 14.37 2.87
C GLN A 164 -6.36 13.82 1.48
N ARG A 165 -7.06 14.59 0.68
CA ARG A 165 -7.23 14.38 -0.75
C ARG A 165 -6.65 15.56 -1.50
N VAL A 166 -5.71 15.27 -2.40
CA VAL A 166 -5.08 16.27 -3.29
C VAL A 166 -5.52 15.99 -4.72
N THR A 167 -5.91 17.01 -5.42
CA THR A 167 -6.20 16.96 -6.87
C THR A 167 -5.16 17.81 -7.59
N LEU A 168 -4.52 17.26 -8.63
CA LEU A 168 -3.47 17.91 -9.41
C LEU A 168 -3.94 18.16 -10.84
#